data_823d9223bcbe7bfd6f5b932bc9a428cf
#
_entry.id   823d9223bcbe7bfd6f5b932bc9a428cf
#
_cell.length_a   1.000
_cell.length_b   1.000
_cell.length_c   1.000
_cell.angle_alpha   90.00
_cell.angle_beta   90.00
_cell.angle_gamma   90.00
#
_symmetry.space_group_name_H-M   'P 1'
#
loop_
_entity.id
_entity.type
_entity.pdbx_description
1 polymer ?
#
loop_
_entity_poly.entity_id
_entity_poly.type
_entity_poly.pdbx_seq_one_letter_code
_entity_poly.pdbx_strand_id
1 'polypeptide(L)'
;MKVNDVELIIEGAGPKVIVMIHGWPDTYRLWDPQVDALKAGYRCVRFTLPGFDRSAPRRAYSFAELLEILRRVVEETSPGKRVILLLHDWGCFFGYQFAMRHPELVERIVGVDIGDAGSRENRAELGFRGMTIVLVYQLWLALAWKIGGRLGDGMARWMARTMRCPTDPRTIGAHMGYPYAMRWLGAGGGLQGVKVFAPQCPMLFMYGKRKPVMFHSRRWAERVAAQPGSRVIEFDTGHWIMVQRPRELNEAVLGWLAS
;
A
#
# COMPACT_ATOMS: atom_id res chain seq x y z
N MET A 1 -11.91 17.27 -3.17
CA MET A 1 -12.26 17.36 -1.72
C MET A 1 -10.97 17.27 -0.92
N LYS A 2 -10.87 17.96 0.23
CA LYS A 2 -9.64 17.94 1.06
C LYS A 2 -10.00 17.48 2.48
N VAL A 3 -9.22 16.54 3.01
CA VAL A 3 -9.36 16.02 4.38
C VAL A 3 -8.00 16.18 5.07
N ASN A 4 -7.97 16.96 6.16
CA ASN A 4 -6.72 17.50 6.68
C ASN A 4 -5.96 18.22 5.54
N ASP A 5 -4.70 17.88 5.30
CA ASP A 5 -3.92 18.44 4.19
C ASP A 5 -3.88 17.52 2.97
N VAL A 6 -4.68 16.46 2.93
CA VAL A 6 -4.71 15.46 1.87
C VAL A 6 -5.80 15.79 0.85
N GLU A 7 -5.42 15.95 -0.40
CA GLU A 7 -6.34 16.12 -1.51
C GLU A 7 -6.91 14.77 -1.95
N LEU A 8 -8.25 14.63 -1.92
CA LEU A 8 -8.94 13.44 -2.36
C LEU A 8 -9.42 13.60 -3.80
N ILE A 9 -9.08 12.64 -4.64
CA ILE A 9 -9.60 12.47 -6.00
C ILE A 9 -10.71 11.43 -5.92
N ILE A 10 -11.93 11.85 -6.26
CA ILE A 10 -13.13 11.01 -6.16
C ILE A 10 -13.76 10.89 -7.54
N GLU A 11 -13.94 9.66 -8.01
CA GLU A 11 -14.51 9.35 -9.32
C GLU A 11 -15.51 8.20 -9.21
N GLY A 12 -16.55 8.26 -10.05
CA GLY A 12 -17.67 7.33 -10.00
C GLY A 12 -18.70 7.69 -8.93
N ALA A 13 -19.91 7.13 -9.08
CA ALA A 13 -21.08 7.43 -8.24
C ALA A 13 -21.75 6.15 -7.71
N GLY A 14 -21.07 5.01 -7.72
CA GLY A 14 -21.60 3.76 -7.19
C GLY A 14 -21.91 3.81 -5.70
N PRO A 15 -22.77 2.93 -5.20
CA PRO A 15 -23.24 2.94 -3.81
C PRO A 15 -22.18 2.50 -2.79
N LYS A 16 -21.15 1.78 -3.23
CA LYS A 16 -20.04 1.32 -2.39
C LYS A 16 -18.77 2.11 -2.70
N VAL A 17 -18.06 2.46 -1.65
CA VAL A 17 -16.80 3.23 -1.72
C VAL A 17 -15.61 2.29 -1.72
N ILE A 18 -14.69 2.51 -2.66
CA ILE A 18 -13.36 1.88 -2.67
C ILE A 18 -12.32 2.95 -2.34
N VAL A 19 -11.62 2.80 -1.22
CA VAL A 19 -10.50 3.66 -0.84
C VAL A 19 -9.20 3.01 -1.31
N MET A 20 -8.46 3.69 -2.19
CA MET A 20 -7.27 3.18 -2.86
C MET A 20 -6.02 3.83 -2.27
N ILE A 21 -5.12 3.01 -1.70
CA ILE A 21 -3.93 3.47 -1.01
C ILE A 21 -2.69 2.85 -1.66
N HIS A 22 -1.87 3.72 -2.25
CA HIS A 22 -0.59 3.35 -2.87
C HIS A 22 0.54 3.23 -1.84
N GLY A 23 1.75 2.91 -2.29
CA GLY A 23 2.95 2.96 -1.48
C GLY A 23 4.13 3.62 -2.19
N TRP A 24 5.35 3.22 -1.84
CA TRP A 24 6.57 3.79 -2.41
C TRP A 24 6.88 3.18 -3.79
N PRO A 25 7.30 3.97 -4.77
CA PRO A 25 7.43 5.43 -4.84
C PRO A 25 6.26 6.07 -5.61
N ASP A 26 5.07 5.56 -5.44
CA ASP A 26 3.91 5.90 -6.24
C ASP A 26 3.15 7.14 -5.71
N THR A 27 2.10 7.51 -6.42
CA THR A 27 1.10 8.51 -6.05
C THR A 27 -0.30 7.94 -6.31
N TYR A 28 -1.35 8.70 -6.09
CA TYR A 28 -2.73 8.29 -6.41
C TYR A 28 -2.90 7.84 -7.88
N ARG A 29 -2.02 8.29 -8.79
CA ARG A 29 -2.05 7.93 -10.22
C ARG A 29 -1.73 6.47 -10.51
N LEU A 30 -1.13 5.76 -9.55
CA LEU A 30 -0.94 4.31 -9.65
C LEU A 30 -2.25 3.59 -10.02
N TRP A 31 -3.37 4.13 -9.54
CA TRP A 31 -4.69 3.53 -9.64
C TRP A 31 -5.51 3.99 -10.85
N ASP A 32 -4.94 4.80 -11.77
CA ASP A 32 -5.68 5.29 -12.95
C ASP A 32 -6.38 4.15 -13.73
N PRO A 33 -5.71 3.02 -14.08
CA PRO A 33 -6.37 1.93 -14.80
C PRO A 33 -7.44 1.19 -13.99
N GLN A 34 -7.31 1.15 -12.66
CA GLN A 34 -8.28 0.52 -11.77
C GLN A 34 -9.52 1.39 -11.59
N VAL A 35 -9.34 2.70 -11.49
CA VAL A 35 -10.46 3.65 -11.45
C VAL A 35 -11.28 3.57 -12.73
N ASP A 36 -10.64 3.52 -13.89
CA ASP A 36 -11.35 3.42 -15.17
C ASP A 36 -12.23 2.17 -15.26
N ALA A 37 -11.80 1.07 -14.67
CA ALA A 37 -12.57 -0.18 -14.63
C ALA A 37 -13.66 -0.19 -13.54
N LEU A 38 -13.44 0.48 -12.41
CA LEU A 38 -14.29 0.36 -11.22
C LEU A 38 -15.31 1.49 -11.09
N LYS A 39 -15.06 2.68 -11.65
CA LYS A 39 -15.90 3.89 -11.46
C LYS A 39 -17.33 3.76 -11.97
N ALA A 40 -17.61 2.81 -12.86
CA ALA A 40 -18.98 2.57 -13.34
C ALA A 40 -19.90 1.97 -12.25
N GLY A 41 -19.35 1.16 -11.34
CA GLY A 41 -20.10 0.47 -10.27
C GLY A 41 -19.77 0.94 -8.85
N TYR A 42 -18.69 1.66 -8.68
CA TYR A 42 -18.15 2.06 -7.38
C TYR A 42 -17.81 3.54 -7.33
N ARG A 43 -17.79 4.09 -6.13
CA ARG A 43 -17.20 5.40 -5.86
C ARG A 43 -15.74 5.20 -5.45
N CYS A 44 -14.83 5.54 -6.36
CA CYS A 44 -13.39 5.38 -6.17
C CYS A 44 -12.82 6.61 -5.48
N VAL A 45 -12.20 6.43 -4.32
CA VAL A 45 -11.53 7.48 -3.54
C VAL A 45 -10.05 7.16 -3.52
N ARG A 46 -9.24 8.07 -4.03
CA ARG A 46 -7.78 7.91 -4.04
C ARG A 46 -7.09 9.21 -3.67
N PHE A 47 -5.91 9.11 -3.13
CA PHE A 47 -5.10 10.25 -2.70
C PHE A 47 -3.62 9.87 -2.70
N THR A 48 -2.77 10.89 -2.77
CA THR A 48 -1.34 10.71 -2.51
C THR A 48 -1.12 10.62 -1.01
N LEU A 49 -0.43 9.57 -0.55
CA LEU A 49 -0.10 9.39 0.86
C LEU A 49 0.54 10.66 1.43
N PRO A 50 0.17 11.06 2.66
CA PRO A 50 0.84 12.17 3.34
C PRO A 50 2.36 12.01 3.30
N GLY A 51 3.08 13.08 2.98
CA GLY A 51 4.54 13.05 2.83
C GLY A 51 5.07 12.53 1.50
N PHE A 52 4.20 12.07 0.59
CA PHE A 52 4.57 11.66 -0.78
C PHE A 52 4.36 12.78 -1.81
N ASP A 53 3.71 13.86 -1.43
CA ASP A 53 3.59 15.03 -2.28
C ASP A 53 4.86 15.89 -2.19
N ARG A 54 5.48 16.12 -3.34
CA ARG A 54 6.70 16.92 -3.46
C ARG A 54 6.47 18.42 -3.24
N SER A 55 5.26 18.89 -3.43
CA SER A 55 4.89 20.30 -3.21
C SER A 55 4.69 20.63 -1.74
N ALA A 56 4.46 19.62 -0.89
CA ALA A 56 4.29 19.79 0.54
C ALA A 56 5.63 19.86 1.28
N PRO A 57 5.71 20.56 2.43
CA PRO A 57 6.90 20.57 3.26
C PRO A 57 7.29 19.13 3.68
N ARG A 58 8.57 18.82 3.54
CA ARG A 58 9.10 17.51 3.92
C ARG A 58 9.01 17.33 5.44
N ARG A 59 8.26 16.32 5.88
CA ARG A 59 8.23 15.87 7.28
C ARG A 59 7.97 14.38 7.39
N ALA A 60 8.26 13.79 8.52
CA ALA A 60 7.76 12.47 8.89
C ALA A 60 6.40 12.63 9.57
N TYR A 61 5.46 11.79 9.18
CA TYR A 61 4.19 11.63 9.87
C TYR A 61 4.36 10.56 10.96
N SER A 62 3.70 10.69 12.09
CA SER A 62 3.63 9.59 13.04
C SER A 62 2.69 8.50 12.52
N PHE A 63 2.89 7.27 13.03
CA PHE A 63 2.02 6.16 12.66
C PHE A 63 0.54 6.40 13.06
N ALA A 64 0.33 6.97 14.26
CA ALA A 64 -1.01 7.33 14.73
C ALA A 64 -1.67 8.40 13.86
N GLU A 65 -0.91 9.43 13.45
CA GLU A 65 -1.39 10.49 12.57
C GLU A 65 -1.83 9.94 11.21
N LEU A 66 -1.07 9.00 10.63
CA LEU A 66 -1.46 8.37 9.36
C LEU A 66 -2.77 7.57 9.49
N LEU A 67 -2.93 6.81 10.57
CA LEU A 67 -4.16 6.06 10.81
C LEU A 67 -5.37 6.98 11.04
N GLU A 68 -5.16 8.11 11.73
CA GLU A 68 -6.21 9.11 11.94
C GLU A 68 -6.62 9.80 10.61
N ILE A 69 -5.66 10.09 9.73
CA ILE A 69 -5.95 10.61 8.39
C ILE A 69 -6.79 9.59 7.61
N LEU A 70 -6.43 8.29 7.63
CA LEU A 70 -7.20 7.24 6.98
C LEU A 70 -8.62 7.14 7.55
N ARG A 71 -8.77 7.22 8.86
CA ARG A 71 -10.08 7.22 9.53
C ARG A 71 -10.96 8.36 9.02
N ARG A 72 -10.43 9.57 8.98
CA ARG A 72 -11.17 10.73 8.48
C ARG A 72 -11.50 10.62 6.99
N VAL A 73 -10.58 10.12 6.17
CA VAL A 73 -10.86 9.87 4.74
C VAL A 73 -12.06 8.92 4.59
N VAL A 74 -12.11 7.84 5.37
CA VAL A 74 -13.21 6.88 5.31
C VAL A 74 -14.52 7.52 5.79
N GLU A 75 -14.52 8.19 6.93
CA GLU A 75 -15.73 8.83 7.50
C GLU A 75 -16.32 9.91 6.60
N GLU A 76 -15.46 10.75 6.01
CA GLU A 76 -15.89 11.84 5.11
C GLU A 76 -16.40 11.35 3.75
N THR A 77 -15.85 10.22 3.26
CA THR A 77 -16.22 9.70 1.93
C THR A 77 -17.30 8.63 1.98
N SER A 78 -17.53 8.00 3.14
CA SER A 78 -18.50 6.92 3.34
C SER A 78 -19.19 7.02 4.71
N PRO A 79 -19.90 8.13 5.01
CA PRO A 79 -20.48 8.34 6.34
C PRO A 79 -21.46 7.22 6.71
N GLY A 80 -21.22 6.58 7.85
CA GLY A 80 -22.04 5.51 8.38
C GLY A 80 -22.03 4.19 7.61
N LYS A 81 -21.14 4.03 6.60
CA LYS A 81 -21.04 2.81 5.80
C LYS A 81 -19.59 2.31 5.76
N ARG A 82 -19.45 1.00 5.67
CA ARG A 82 -18.14 0.36 5.51
C ARG A 82 -17.59 0.56 4.10
N VAL A 83 -16.26 0.64 3.98
CA VAL A 83 -15.55 0.77 2.70
C VAL A 83 -14.84 -0.51 2.30
N ILE A 84 -14.52 -0.61 1.02
CA ILE A 84 -13.57 -1.57 0.48
C ILE A 84 -12.21 -0.88 0.42
N LEU A 85 -11.14 -1.56 0.88
CA LEU A 85 -9.78 -1.07 0.75
C LEU A 85 -9.10 -1.72 -0.46
N LEU A 86 -8.47 -0.94 -1.34
CA LEU A 86 -7.59 -1.42 -2.40
C LEU A 86 -6.18 -0.88 -2.15
N LEU A 87 -5.26 -1.78 -1.83
CA LEU A 87 -4.01 -1.47 -1.15
C LEU A 87 -2.80 -2.02 -1.93
N HIS A 88 -1.70 -1.25 -1.95
CA HIS A 88 -0.42 -1.68 -2.50
C HIS A 88 0.74 -1.17 -1.67
N ASP A 89 1.80 -1.96 -1.50
CA ASP A 89 3.07 -1.64 -0.84
C ASP A 89 2.86 -1.06 0.58
N TRP A 90 3.34 0.15 0.91
CA TRP A 90 3.08 0.81 2.19
C TRP A 90 1.59 1.07 2.44
N GLY A 91 0.80 1.22 1.37
CA GLY A 91 -0.65 1.27 1.47
C GLY A 91 -1.24 0.00 2.07
N CYS A 92 -0.70 -1.20 1.75
CA CYS A 92 -1.05 -2.44 2.44
C CYS A 92 -0.73 -2.36 3.93
N PHE A 93 0.49 -1.93 4.27
CA PHE A 93 0.90 -1.84 5.67
C PHE A 93 -0.03 -0.93 6.49
N PHE A 94 -0.26 0.31 6.04
CA PHE A 94 -1.12 1.25 6.74
C PHE A 94 -2.60 0.84 6.70
N GLY A 95 -3.09 0.37 5.56
CA GLY A 95 -4.47 -0.07 5.39
C GLY A 95 -4.81 -1.30 6.24
N TYR A 96 -3.91 -2.25 6.37
CA TYR A 96 -4.09 -3.41 7.25
C TYR A 96 -4.12 -3.00 8.72
N GLN A 97 -3.23 -2.12 9.13
CA GLN A 97 -3.21 -1.61 10.49
C GLN A 97 -4.46 -0.78 10.82
N PHE A 98 -4.98 -0.05 9.84
CA PHE A 98 -6.26 0.64 9.94
C PHE A 98 -7.43 -0.35 10.09
N ALA A 99 -7.53 -1.34 9.20
CA ALA A 99 -8.62 -2.33 9.22
C ALA A 99 -8.69 -3.13 10.53
N MET A 100 -7.53 -3.47 11.13
CA MET A 100 -7.49 -4.17 12.41
C MET A 100 -7.90 -3.30 13.62
N ARG A 101 -7.86 -1.98 13.49
CA ARG A 101 -8.27 -1.04 14.56
C ARG A 101 -9.69 -0.55 14.40
N HIS A 102 -10.18 -0.57 13.16
CA HIS A 102 -11.49 -0.09 12.75
C HIS A 102 -12.22 -1.14 11.89
N PRO A 103 -12.43 -2.36 12.42
CA PRO A 103 -13.11 -3.42 11.66
C PRO A 103 -14.56 -3.05 11.31
N GLU A 104 -15.16 -2.15 12.07
CA GLU A 104 -16.49 -1.59 11.81
C GLU A 104 -16.56 -0.70 10.56
N LEU A 105 -15.42 -0.17 10.10
CA LEU A 105 -15.33 0.72 8.94
C LEU A 105 -14.93 -0.02 7.65
N VAL A 106 -14.46 -1.27 7.73
CA VAL A 106 -13.94 -2.01 6.58
C VAL A 106 -14.81 -3.22 6.25
N GLU A 107 -15.32 -3.28 5.02
CA GLU A 107 -16.13 -4.40 4.54
C GLU A 107 -15.27 -5.52 3.94
N ARG A 108 -14.35 -5.15 3.06
CA ARG A 108 -13.48 -6.08 2.31
C ARG A 108 -12.11 -5.45 2.07
N ILE A 109 -11.09 -6.27 1.87
CA ILE A 109 -9.74 -5.82 1.55
C ILE A 109 -9.27 -6.47 0.25
N VAL A 110 -8.79 -5.64 -0.68
CA VAL A 110 -7.98 -6.08 -1.83
C VAL A 110 -6.54 -5.68 -1.55
N GLY A 111 -5.71 -6.65 -1.20
CA GLY A 111 -4.28 -6.42 -0.93
C GLY A 111 -3.42 -6.87 -2.11
N VAL A 112 -2.59 -5.96 -2.61
CA VAL A 112 -1.71 -6.25 -3.74
C VAL A 112 -0.26 -6.30 -3.28
N ASP A 113 0.33 -7.48 -3.42
CA ASP A 113 1.75 -7.83 -3.29
C ASP A 113 2.35 -7.84 -1.88
N ILE A 114 1.79 -7.15 -0.90
CA ILE A 114 2.26 -7.17 0.49
C ILE A 114 1.26 -7.91 1.37
N GLY A 115 1.71 -9.01 2.01
CA GLY A 115 0.94 -9.75 3.00
C GLY A 115 1.46 -9.55 4.42
N ASP A 116 1.92 -10.63 5.05
CA ASP A 116 2.48 -10.62 6.41
C ASP A 116 3.97 -10.24 6.46
N ALA A 117 4.38 -9.32 5.59
CA ALA A 117 5.77 -8.88 5.48
C ALA A 117 6.41 -8.56 6.83
N GLY A 118 7.55 -9.20 7.11
CA GLY A 118 8.27 -9.04 8.37
C GLY A 118 7.73 -9.87 9.54
N SER A 119 6.74 -10.74 9.33
CA SER A 119 6.33 -11.76 10.29
C SER A 119 7.48 -12.78 10.53
N ARG A 120 7.39 -13.57 11.60
CA ARG A 120 8.34 -14.64 11.86
C ARG A 120 8.38 -15.67 10.73
N GLU A 121 7.22 -16.02 10.20
CA GLU A 121 7.07 -16.96 9.08
C GLU A 121 7.69 -16.40 7.80
N ASN A 122 7.35 -15.15 7.43
CA ASN A 122 7.92 -14.51 6.24
C ASN A 122 9.45 -14.39 6.33
N ARG A 123 9.99 -13.97 7.49
CA ARG A 123 11.45 -13.90 7.68
C ARG A 123 12.14 -15.27 7.56
N ALA A 124 11.52 -16.32 8.06
CA ALA A 124 12.05 -17.66 7.93
C ALA A 124 12.11 -18.13 6.46
N GLU A 125 11.06 -17.85 5.67
CA GLU A 125 11.02 -18.19 4.24
C GLU A 125 11.98 -17.33 3.39
N LEU A 126 12.18 -16.05 3.73
CA LEU A 126 13.15 -15.20 3.06
C LEU A 126 14.59 -15.67 3.22
N GLY A 127 14.92 -16.29 4.35
CA GLY A 127 16.26 -16.69 4.71
C GLY A 127 17.25 -15.52 4.77
N PHE A 128 18.54 -15.82 4.92
CA PHE A 128 19.57 -14.79 5.05
C PHE A 128 19.65 -13.86 3.82
N ARG A 129 19.65 -14.43 2.61
CA ARG A 129 19.75 -13.65 1.36
C ARG A 129 18.58 -12.68 1.18
N GLY A 130 17.35 -13.16 1.35
CA GLY A 130 16.16 -12.32 1.20
C GLY A 130 16.10 -11.23 2.26
N MET A 131 16.44 -11.56 3.51
CA MET A 131 16.52 -10.59 4.61
C MET A 131 17.56 -9.49 4.33
N THR A 132 18.72 -9.85 3.79
CA THR A 132 19.77 -8.89 3.42
C THR A 132 19.28 -7.94 2.32
N ILE A 133 18.63 -8.47 1.27
CA ILE A 133 18.06 -7.64 0.21
C ILE A 133 17.06 -6.62 0.80
N VAL A 134 16.14 -7.09 1.65
CA VAL A 134 15.13 -6.21 2.29
C VAL A 134 15.81 -5.16 3.16
N LEU A 135 16.78 -5.55 3.98
CA LEU A 135 17.50 -4.63 4.87
C LEU A 135 18.23 -3.54 4.07
N VAL A 136 18.99 -3.93 3.05
CA VAL A 136 19.82 -3.02 2.28
C VAL A 136 18.98 -1.94 1.58
N TYR A 137 17.93 -2.33 0.84
CA TYR A 137 17.14 -1.32 0.13
C TYR A 137 16.35 -0.42 1.09
N GLN A 138 15.85 -0.96 2.21
CA GLN A 138 15.11 -0.16 3.18
C GLN A 138 16.01 0.83 3.91
N LEU A 139 17.21 0.41 4.33
CA LEU A 139 18.19 1.33 4.93
C LEU A 139 18.65 2.38 3.94
N TRP A 140 18.87 2.03 2.66
CA TRP A 140 19.20 2.97 1.60
C TRP A 140 18.14 4.06 1.47
N LEU A 141 16.85 3.70 1.46
CA LEU A 141 15.75 4.65 1.36
C LEU A 141 15.56 5.47 2.64
N ALA A 142 15.76 4.88 3.81
CA ALA A 142 15.77 5.61 5.08
C ALA A 142 16.91 6.66 5.12
N LEU A 143 18.10 6.28 4.63
CA LEU A 143 19.25 7.18 4.53
C LEU A 143 19.01 8.28 3.49
N ALA A 144 18.43 7.95 2.32
CA ALA A 144 18.03 8.93 1.31
C ALA A 144 17.07 9.97 1.90
N TRP A 145 16.10 9.52 2.70
CA TRP A 145 15.20 10.42 3.41
C TRP A 145 15.94 11.29 4.41
N LYS A 146 16.86 10.75 5.21
CA LYS A 146 17.64 11.50 6.21
C LYS A 146 18.52 12.59 5.55
N ILE A 147 19.23 12.24 4.49
CA ILE A 147 20.08 13.17 3.73
C ILE A 147 19.23 14.24 3.04
N GLY A 148 18.18 13.85 2.33
CA GLY A 148 17.28 14.77 1.62
C GLY A 148 17.95 15.54 0.48
N GLY A 149 17.28 16.59 0.02
CA GLY A 149 17.77 17.45 -1.04
C GLY A 149 18.11 16.69 -2.33
N ARG A 150 18.93 17.29 -3.19
CA ARG A 150 19.28 16.71 -4.51
C ARG A 150 19.97 15.34 -4.40
N LEU A 151 20.81 15.14 -3.38
CA LEU A 151 21.53 13.88 -3.18
C LEU A 151 20.55 12.77 -2.76
N GLY A 152 19.71 13.00 -1.74
CA GLY A 152 18.70 12.04 -1.32
C GLY A 152 17.69 11.71 -2.43
N ASP A 153 17.28 12.72 -3.21
CA ASP A 153 16.43 12.50 -4.40
C ASP A 153 17.12 11.59 -5.43
N GLY A 154 18.43 11.81 -5.67
CA GLY A 154 19.22 10.96 -6.55
C GLY A 154 19.28 9.51 -6.07
N MET A 155 19.47 9.31 -4.77
CA MET A 155 19.47 7.98 -4.13
C MET A 155 18.10 7.28 -4.28
N ALA A 156 17.00 7.99 -4.03
CA ALA A 156 15.65 7.43 -4.17
C ALA A 156 15.35 7.04 -5.64
N ARG A 157 15.68 7.89 -6.60
CA ARG A 157 15.52 7.62 -8.03
C ARG A 157 16.40 6.46 -8.51
N TRP A 158 17.62 6.35 -8.02
CA TRP A 158 18.49 5.23 -8.33
C TRP A 158 17.86 3.91 -7.86
N MET A 159 17.37 3.86 -6.62
CA MET A 159 16.70 2.67 -6.09
C MET A 159 15.44 2.33 -6.91
N ALA A 160 14.62 3.31 -7.26
CA ALA A 160 13.43 3.10 -8.08
C ALA A 160 13.77 2.49 -9.46
N ARG A 161 14.83 2.98 -10.12
CA ARG A 161 15.31 2.38 -11.37
C ARG A 161 15.78 0.94 -11.18
N THR A 162 16.55 0.67 -10.11
CA THR A 162 17.04 -0.68 -9.78
C THR A 162 15.88 -1.65 -9.56
N MET A 163 14.82 -1.19 -8.92
CA MET A 163 13.60 -1.97 -8.71
C MET A 163 12.65 -1.99 -9.91
N ARG A 164 12.99 -1.30 -11.01
CA ARG A 164 12.16 -1.18 -12.21
C ARG A 164 10.76 -0.64 -11.92
N CYS A 165 10.69 0.37 -11.03
CA CYS A 165 9.44 1.05 -10.73
C CYS A 165 8.85 1.72 -11.98
N PRO A 166 7.53 1.59 -12.23
CA PRO A 166 6.88 2.19 -13.39
C PRO A 166 6.66 3.70 -13.26
N THR A 167 6.77 4.23 -12.05
CA THR A 167 6.53 5.65 -11.73
C THR A 167 7.56 6.56 -12.39
N ASP A 168 7.11 7.70 -12.93
CA ASP A 168 8.01 8.70 -13.53
C ASP A 168 9.11 9.12 -12.55
N PRO A 169 10.38 8.90 -12.87
CA PRO A 169 11.49 9.25 -11.97
C PRO A 169 11.52 10.72 -11.55
N ARG A 170 10.90 11.64 -12.33
CA ARG A 170 10.85 13.07 -12.01
C ARG A 170 9.97 13.36 -10.79
N THR A 171 8.98 12.53 -10.53
CA THR A 171 8.10 12.65 -9.36
C THR A 171 8.72 12.06 -8.10
N ILE A 172 9.70 11.16 -8.24
CA ILE A 172 10.33 10.46 -7.13
C ILE A 172 11.34 11.35 -6.41
N GLY A 173 11.23 11.39 -5.08
CA GLY A 173 12.16 12.12 -4.24
C GLY A 173 12.36 11.47 -2.87
N ALA A 174 13.38 11.95 -2.16
CA ALA A 174 13.75 11.47 -0.83
C ALA A 174 12.61 11.56 0.19
N HIS A 175 11.72 12.56 0.06
CA HIS A 175 10.57 12.77 0.95
C HIS A 175 9.66 11.53 1.04
N MET A 176 9.50 10.77 -0.04
CA MET A 176 8.70 9.54 -0.09
C MET A 176 9.29 8.40 0.77
N GLY A 177 10.54 8.52 1.19
CA GLY A 177 11.24 7.51 1.99
C GLY A 177 10.92 7.55 3.49
N TYR A 178 10.01 8.43 3.96
CA TYR A 178 9.75 8.55 5.40
C TYR A 178 9.22 7.26 6.06
N PRO A 179 8.45 6.37 5.41
CA PRO A 179 8.02 5.13 6.05
C PRO A 179 9.21 4.21 6.40
N TYR A 180 10.24 4.22 5.56
CA TYR A 180 11.49 3.50 5.86
C TYR A 180 12.26 4.17 7.00
N ALA A 181 12.25 5.52 7.04
CA ALA A 181 12.85 6.26 8.16
C ALA A 181 12.08 6.06 9.47
N MET A 182 10.75 5.93 9.43
CA MET A 182 9.97 5.50 10.59
C MET A 182 10.45 4.15 11.11
N ARG A 183 10.60 3.18 10.22
CA ARG A 183 10.98 1.82 10.58
C ARG A 183 12.40 1.72 11.15
N TRP A 184 13.36 2.42 10.56
CA TRP A 184 14.78 2.21 10.84
C TRP A 184 15.45 3.34 11.64
N LEU A 185 14.92 4.55 11.58
CA LEU A 185 15.49 5.73 12.22
C LEU A 185 14.58 6.33 13.30
N GLY A 186 13.42 5.73 13.56
CA GLY A 186 12.46 6.23 14.54
C GLY A 186 11.80 7.56 14.16
N ALA A 187 11.85 7.97 12.88
CA ALA A 187 11.23 9.20 12.43
C ALA A 187 9.72 9.20 12.75
N GLY A 188 9.18 10.34 13.17
CA GLY A 188 7.76 10.47 13.54
C GLY A 188 7.33 9.58 14.72
N GLY A 189 8.27 9.13 15.57
CA GLY A 189 7.99 8.20 16.69
C GLY A 189 8.09 6.72 16.31
N GLY A 190 8.48 6.40 15.06
CA GLY A 190 8.65 5.04 14.59
C GLY A 190 7.34 4.27 14.39
N LEU A 191 7.43 2.94 14.40
CA LEU A 191 6.29 2.02 14.19
C LEU A 191 5.78 1.43 15.52
N GLN A 192 5.49 2.29 16.48
CA GLN A 192 4.98 1.85 17.77
C GLN A 192 3.53 1.33 17.66
N GLY A 193 3.23 0.26 18.40
CA GLY A 193 1.88 -0.31 18.45
C GLY A 193 1.44 -1.05 17.18
N VAL A 194 2.36 -1.36 16.25
CA VAL A 194 2.06 -2.17 15.07
C VAL A 194 1.67 -3.58 15.51
N LYS A 195 0.55 -4.08 14.97
CA LYS A 195 0.04 -5.43 15.20
C LYS A 195 0.45 -6.36 14.04
N VAL A 196 0.62 -7.65 14.34
CA VAL A 196 0.75 -8.67 13.29
C VAL A 196 -0.55 -8.69 12.50
N PHE A 197 -0.44 -8.65 11.18
CA PHE A 197 -1.63 -8.58 10.32
C PHE A 197 -2.40 -9.90 10.34
N ALA A 198 -3.64 -9.82 10.77
CA ALA A 198 -4.64 -10.88 10.71
C ALA A 198 -5.94 -10.27 10.16
N PRO A 199 -6.33 -10.56 8.90
CA PRO A 199 -7.53 -9.98 8.31
C PRO A 199 -8.77 -10.43 9.07
N GLN A 200 -9.66 -9.47 9.38
CA GLN A 200 -10.92 -9.71 10.10
C GLN A 200 -12.15 -9.62 9.18
N CYS A 201 -11.93 -9.41 7.90
CA CYS A 201 -12.95 -9.38 6.85
C CYS A 201 -12.45 -10.15 5.64
N PRO A 202 -13.34 -10.50 4.68
CA PRO A 202 -12.94 -11.14 3.44
C PRO A 202 -11.84 -10.37 2.71
N MET A 203 -10.86 -11.11 2.19
CA MET A 203 -9.69 -10.53 1.54
C MET A 203 -9.40 -11.18 0.20
N LEU A 204 -9.24 -10.36 -0.84
CA LEU A 204 -8.58 -10.76 -2.07
C LEU A 204 -7.12 -10.38 -1.98
N PHE A 205 -6.24 -11.37 -1.90
CA PHE A 205 -4.80 -11.15 -1.94
C PHE A 205 -4.23 -11.53 -3.30
N MET A 206 -3.54 -10.60 -3.95
CA MET A 206 -2.92 -10.80 -5.25
C MET A 206 -1.43 -10.50 -5.17
N TYR A 207 -0.57 -11.39 -5.69
CA TYR A 207 0.87 -11.17 -5.65
C TYR A 207 1.57 -11.57 -6.95
N GLY A 208 2.68 -10.87 -7.25
CA GLY A 208 3.55 -11.19 -8.36
C GLY A 208 4.67 -12.16 -7.95
N LYS A 209 4.93 -13.20 -8.74
CA LYS A 209 5.97 -14.20 -8.45
C LYS A 209 7.36 -13.85 -8.99
N ARG A 210 7.48 -12.91 -9.92
CA ARG A 210 8.75 -12.54 -10.56
C ARG A 210 9.48 -11.43 -9.80
N LYS A 211 9.86 -11.69 -8.57
CA LYS A 211 10.63 -10.75 -7.75
C LYS A 211 11.61 -11.46 -6.84
N PRO A 212 12.70 -10.81 -6.43
CA PRO A 212 13.77 -11.47 -5.66
C PRO A 212 13.36 -11.86 -4.24
N VAL A 213 12.32 -11.21 -3.70
CA VAL A 213 11.81 -11.46 -2.34
C VAL A 213 10.28 -11.43 -2.32
N MET A 214 9.66 -12.36 -1.59
CA MET A 214 8.23 -12.37 -1.33
C MET A 214 7.93 -11.60 -0.05
N PHE A 215 6.92 -10.73 -0.10
CA PHE A 215 6.48 -9.93 1.04
C PHE A 215 5.30 -10.57 1.78
N HIS A 216 5.18 -11.89 1.67
CA HIS A 216 4.24 -12.72 2.41
C HIS A 216 4.85 -14.10 2.60
N SER A 217 4.41 -14.81 3.62
CA SER A 217 4.72 -16.22 3.80
C SER A 217 3.68 -17.10 3.10
N ARG A 218 4.09 -18.29 2.66
CA ARG A 218 3.16 -19.27 2.07
C ARG A 218 2.04 -19.63 3.05
N ARG A 219 2.40 -19.90 4.30
CA ARG A 219 1.43 -20.22 5.35
C ARG A 219 0.39 -19.12 5.58
N TRP A 220 0.81 -17.87 5.51
CA TRP A 220 -0.13 -16.76 5.63
C TRP A 220 -1.08 -16.71 4.43
N ALA A 221 -0.59 -16.87 3.20
CA ALA A 221 -1.41 -16.92 2.00
C ALA A 221 -2.41 -18.09 2.03
N GLU A 222 -2.00 -19.26 2.49
CA GLU A 222 -2.88 -20.42 2.71
C GLU A 222 -3.97 -20.13 3.75
N ARG A 223 -3.63 -19.47 4.87
CA ARG A 223 -4.62 -19.05 5.88
C ARG A 223 -5.63 -18.05 5.28
N VAL A 224 -5.17 -17.08 4.49
CA VAL A 224 -6.08 -16.14 3.81
C VAL A 224 -6.99 -16.89 2.83
N ALA A 225 -6.45 -17.80 2.02
CA ALA A 225 -7.24 -18.57 1.07
C ALA A 225 -8.30 -19.48 1.74
N ALA A 226 -8.04 -19.93 2.96
CA ALA A 226 -8.96 -20.75 3.76
C ALA A 226 -10.09 -19.95 4.45
N GLN A 227 -9.99 -18.62 4.49
CA GLN A 227 -11.04 -17.79 5.11
C GLN A 227 -12.27 -17.68 4.19
N PRO A 228 -13.49 -17.81 4.72
CA PRO A 228 -14.72 -17.65 3.93
C PRO A 228 -14.75 -16.31 3.19
N GLY A 229 -15.09 -16.34 1.90
CA GLY A 229 -15.14 -15.15 1.03
C GLY A 229 -13.79 -14.57 0.65
N SER A 230 -12.67 -15.16 1.09
CA SER A 230 -11.33 -14.72 0.73
C SER A 230 -10.78 -15.52 -0.45
N ARG A 231 -9.82 -14.92 -1.17
CA ARG A 231 -9.15 -15.54 -2.31
C ARG A 231 -7.71 -15.09 -2.42
N VAL A 232 -6.83 -15.96 -2.90
CA VAL A 232 -5.43 -15.66 -3.21
C VAL A 232 -5.18 -15.95 -4.68
N ILE A 233 -4.55 -15.01 -5.40
CA ILE A 233 -4.24 -15.15 -6.83
C ILE A 233 -2.77 -14.78 -7.06
N GLU A 234 -2.04 -15.69 -7.70
CA GLU A 234 -0.67 -15.47 -8.16
C GLU A 234 -0.67 -14.92 -9.59
N PHE A 235 0.17 -13.91 -9.83
CA PHE A 235 0.42 -13.34 -11.16
C PHE A 235 1.86 -13.58 -11.62
N ASP A 236 2.03 -13.84 -12.89
CA ASP A 236 3.34 -13.94 -13.52
C ASP A 236 3.93 -12.54 -13.82
N THR A 237 4.10 -11.74 -12.76
CA THR A 237 4.54 -10.35 -12.78
C THR A 237 5.55 -10.06 -11.68
N GLY A 238 6.08 -8.85 -11.65
CA GLY A 238 6.81 -8.28 -10.52
C GLY A 238 5.86 -7.66 -9.49
N HIS A 239 6.38 -6.65 -8.75
CA HIS A 239 5.68 -5.98 -7.65
C HIS A 239 4.45 -5.16 -8.10
N TRP A 240 4.48 -4.57 -9.29
CA TRP A 240 3.43 -3.67 -9.83
C TRP A 240 2.45 -4.39 -10.75
N ILE A 241 1.66 -5.32 -10.22
CA ILE A 241 0.68 -6.11 -10.97
C ILE A 241 -0.32 -5.20 -11.67
N MET A 242 -0.82 -4.17 -10.95
CA MET A 242 -1.82 -3.21 -11.42
C MET A 242 -1.37 -2.41 -12.65
N VAL A 243 -0.05 -2.34 -12.91
CA VAL A 243 0.53 -1.68 -14.08
C VAL A 243 0.91 -2.70 -15.15
N GLN A 244 1.45 -3.86 -14.76
CA GLN A 244 1.94 -4.88 -15.70
C GLN A 244 0.81 -5.71 -16.31
N ARG A 245 -0.27 -5.93 -15.57
CA ARG A 245 -1.44 -6.73 -15.96
C ARG A 245 -2.76 -6.07 -15.50
N PRO A 246 -3.02 -4.82 -15.93
CA PRO A 246 -4.15 -4.04 -15.42
C PRO A 246 -5.50 -4.70 -15.70
N ARG A 247 -5.70 -5.28 -16.88
CA ARG A 247 -6.97 -5.94 -17.24
C ARG A 247 -7.23 -7.15 -16.36
N GLU A 248 -6.27 -8.05 -16.24
CA GLU A 248 -6.39 -9.28 -15.48
C GLU A 248 -6.63 -8.99 -13.98
N LEU A 249 -5.94 -7.97 -13.43
CA LEU A 249 -6.16 -7.52 -12.05
C LEU A 249 -7.58 -6.96 -11.89
N ASN A 250 -8.03 -6.10 -12.81
CA ASN A 250 -9.36 -5.49 -12.75
C ASN A 250 -10.47 -6.55 -12.84
N GLU A 251 -10.33 -7.53 -13.73
CA GLU A 251 -11.26 -8.67 -13.84
C GLU A 251 -11.32 -9.49 -12.56
N ALA A 252 -10.16 -9.77 -11.95
CA ALA A 252 -10.10 -10.49 -10.67
C ALA A 252 -10.78 -9.71 -9.54
N VAL A 253 -10.55 -8.38 -9.47
CA VAL A 253 -11.19 -7.52 -8.46
C VAL A 253 -12.69 -7.47 -8.68
N LEU A 254 -13.16 -7.16 -9.88
CA LEU A 254 -14.59 -7.07 -10.20
C LEU A 254 -15.31 -8.39 -9.95
N GLY A 255 -14.75 -9.51 -10.42
CA GLY A 255 -15.32 -10.84 -10.20
C GLY A 255 -15.44 -11.22 -8.72
N TRP A 256 -14.43 -10.87 -7.92
CA TRP A 256 -14.47 -11.12 -6.48
C TRP A 256 -15.41 -10.18 -5.71
N LEU A 257 -15.54 -8.93 -6.14
CA LEU A 257 -16.46 -7.98 -5.52
C LEU A 257 -17.94 -8.31 -5.82
N ALA A 258 -18.20 -9.02 -6.93
CA ALA A 258 -19.54 -9.46 -7.31
C ALA A 258 -19.98 -10.76 -6.61
N SER A 259 -19.05 -11.52 -6.01
CA SER A 259 -19.33 -12.72 -5.20
C SER A 259 -19.61 -12.34 -3.75
#